data_c228ca00515d65b080dc7568d1c46d31
#
_entry.id   c228ca00515d65b080dc7568d1c46d31
#
_cell.length_a   1.000
_cell.length_b   1.000
_cell.length_c   1.000
_cell.angle_alpha   90.00
_cell.angle_beta   90.00
_cell.angle_gamma   90.00
#
_symmetry.space_group_name_H-M   'P 1'
#
loop_
_entity.id
_entity.type
_entity.pdbx_description
1 polymer ?
#
loop_
_entity_poly.entity_id
_entity_poly.type
_entity_poly.pdbx_seq_one_letter_code
_entity_poly.pdbx_strand_id
1 'polypeptide(L)'
;MDTAVYNHLLTQYRPKELTKYDTHKASELRSVMNRIAKKTKTSPIYLVKLTDAKQSFALGIKESSMLLGTGLKELADTSPDGVFSKKKAYASDSEKAGVQIVNDDEEKLPDEFSLKIEHLATPQYNLGNLLYPSSGSLPGGTYKFRISVLDDMYDFQYNVGKDADNAQVMNGVASFINKANIGLNVGIVSNMSDDKVRMSIVSDATGKSGDERIFTLTDRNSDGKLGIVDYFGLNELNEESTNSKFYMDGVPKSTLANEFTIGKALKVSLKNVTDADENVRIQYRPDSEKILTSLNKIKDAYNYMIEGSNEYAKVSDKTSKLASELGYLVEPF
;
A
#
# COMPACT_ATOMS: atom_id res chain seq x y z
N MET A 1 31.72 -35.83 19.99
CA MET A 1 32.52 -34.60 19.90
C MET A 1 32.89 -34.46 18.43
N ASP A 2 32.58 -33.29 17.87
CA ASP A 2 32.75 -33.08 16.44
C ASP A 2 34.23 -33.06 16.06
N THR A 3 34.63 -33.84 15.10
CA THR A 3 36.02 -34.00 14.64
C THR A 3 36.64 -32.66 14.20
N ALA A 4 35.81 -31.74 13.70
CA ALA A 4 36.22 -30.38 13.34
C ALA A 4 36.66 -29.53 14.54
N VAL A 5 35.94 -29.60 15.65
CA VAL A 5 36.26 -28.91 16.92
C VAL A 5 37.50 -29.47 17.54
N TYR A 6 37.65 -30.80 17.49
CA TYR A 6 38.85 -31.48 17.98
C TYR A 6 40.12 -31.07 17.21
N ASN A 7 40.03 -31.07 15.87
CA ASN A 7 41.13 -30.68 15.00
C ASN A 7 41.48 -29.18 15.13
N HIS A 8 40.50 -28.28 15.34
CA HIS A 8 40.74 -26.87 15.57
C HIS A 8 41.47 -26.63 16.91
N LEU A 9 41.07 -27.33 17.97
CA LEU A 9 41.70 -27.25 19.27
C LEU A 9 43.13 -27.81 19.23
N LEU A 10 43.36 -28.91 18.52
CA LEU A 10 44.71 -29.46 18.34
C LEU A 10 45.62 -28.49 17.58
N THR A 11 45.14 -27.79 16.59
CA THR A 11 45.92 -26.83 15.78
C THR A 11 46.27 -25.55 16.58
N GLN A 12 45.37 -25.04 17.41
CA GLN A 12 45.60 -23.84 18.21
C GLN A 12 46.51 -24.06 19.44
N TYR A 13 46.54 -25.27 20.00
CA TYR A 13 47.27 -25.57 21.24
C TYR A 13 48.48 -26.50 21.02
N ARG A 14 48.87 -26.74 19.79
CA ARG A 14 50.06 -27.52 19.45
C ARG A 14 51.32 -26.68 19.73
N PRO A 15 52.23 -27.12 20.59
CA PRO A 15 53.52 -26.47 20.75
C PRO A 15 54.24 -26.42 19.41
N LYS A 16 54.89 -25.32 19.07
CA LYS A 16 55.53 -25.04 17.78
C LYS A 16 56.68 -26.00 17.40
N GLU A 17 57.13 -26.83 18.33
CA GLU A 17 58.31 -27.69 18.18
C GLU A 17 58.03 -29.19 18.26
N LEU A 18 56.75 -29.61 18.17
CA LEU A 18 56.40 -31.04 18.18
C LEU A 18 56.69 -31.71 16.85
N THR A 19 57.50 -32.72 16.84
CA THR A 19 57.71 -33.60 15.68
C THR A 19 56.52 -34.54 15.50
N LYS A 20 56.35 -35.15 14.31
CA LYS A 20 55.24 -36.07 14.01
C LYS A 20 55.22 -37.34 14.92
N TYR A 21 56.24 -37.53 15.75
CA TYR A 21 56.38 -38.65 16.68
C TYR A 21 56.09 -38.29 18.13
N ASP A 22 55.86 -36.99 18.46
CA ASP A 22 55.55 -36.58 19.80
C ASP A 22 54.06 -36.81 20.08
N THR A 23 53.80 -37.63 21.10
CA THR A 23 52.45 -37.80 21.64
C THR A 23 52.20 -36.69 22.69
N HIS A 24 50.98 -36.11 22.69
CA HIS A 24 50.57 -35.15 23.71
C HIS A 24 50.75 -35.72 25.13
N LYS A 25 51.40 -34.98 25.99
CA LYS A 25 51.54 -35.40 27.39
C LYS A 25 50.15 -35.47 28.03
N ALA A 26 49.89 -36.49 28.82
CA ALA A 26 48.63 -36.68 29.51
C ALA A 26 48.23 -35.46 30.39
N SER A 27 49.25 -34.74 30.89
CA SER A 27 49.06 -33.46 31.66
C SER A 27 48.50 -32.35 30.80
N GLU A 28 48.87 -32.23 29.53
CA GLU A 28 48.40 -31.20 28.61
C GLU A 28 46.96 -31.47 28.18
N LEU A 29 46.67 -32.72 27.86
CA LEU A 29 45.30 -33.17 27.57
C LEU A 29 44.36 -32.93 28.76
N ARG A 30 44.79 -33.21 29.99
CA ARG A 30 44.05 -32.89 31.23
C ARG A 30 43.85 -31.41 31.40
N SER A 31 44.84 -30.58 31.11
CA SER A 31 44.76 -29.13 31.17
C SER A 31 43.71 -28.58 30.20
N VAL A 32 43.71 -29.07 28.94
CA VAL A 32 42.70 -28.69 27.92
C VAL A 32 41.31 -29.16 28.34
N MET A 33 41.19 -30.40 28.82
CA MET A 33 39.91 -30.94 29.34
C MET A 33 39.37 -30.13 30.52
N ASN A 34 40.25 -29.75 31.45
CA ASN A 34 39.86 -28.91 32.57
C ASN A 34 39.46 -27.49 32.15
N ARG A 35 40.10 -26.91 31.13
CA ARG A 35 39.68 -25.63 30.55
C ARG A 35 38.32 -25.72 29.91
N ILE A 36 38.06 -26.77 29.15
CA ILE A 36 36.75 -27.04 28.53
C ILE A 36 35.70 -27.23 29.62
N ALA A 37 36.01 -28.04 30.65
CA ALA A 37 35.12 -28.28 31.80
C ALA A 37 34.85 -26.99 32.60
N LYS A 38 35.84 -26.11 32.74
CA LYS A 38 35.67 -24.80 33.41
C LYS A 38 34.83 -23.84 32.59
N LYS A 39 35.01 -23.80 31.24
CA LYS A 39 34.17 -23.00 30.37
C LYS A 39 32.72 -23.50 30.36
N THR A 40 32.51 -24.82 30.37
CA THR A 40 31.15 -25.39 30.44
C THR A 40 30.51 -25.16 31.81
N LYS A 41 31.28 -25.10 32.92
CA LYS A 41 30.75 -24.74 34.24
C LYS A 41 30.38 -23.26 34.38
N THR A 42 31.04 -22.37 33.67
CA THR A 42 30.74 -20.92 33.68
C THR A 42 29.72 -20.50 32.64
N SER A 43 29.31 -21.40 31.75
CA SER A 43 28.27 -21.17 30.76
C SER A 43 27.02 -21.98 31.13
N PRO A 44 26.04 -21.40 31.81
CA PRO A 44 24.89 -22.13 32.38
C PRO A 44 24.03 -22.85 31.32
N ILE A 45 24.18 -22.51 30.06
CA ILE A 45 23.39 -23.05 28.96
C ILE A 45 23.78 -24.49 28.61
N TYR A 46 25.03 -24.92 28.87
CA TYR A 46 25.52 -26.26 28.42
C TYR A 46 25.41 -27.39 29.45
N LEU A 47 25.00 -27.10 30.67
CA LEU A 47 24.99 -28.05 31.79
C LEU A 47 23.61 -28.49 32.27
N VAL A 48 22.57 -27.87 31.77
CA VAL A 48 21.19 -28.23 32.12
C VAL A 48 20.71 -29.25 31.10
N LYS A 49 20.42 -30.49 31.52
CA LYS A 49 19.54 -31.36 30.75
C LYS A 49 18.18 -30.65 30.64
N LEU A 50 18.02 -29.86 29.59
CA LEU A 50 16.79 -29.17 29.31
C LEU A 50 15.81 -30.25 28.81
N THR A 51 14.73 -30.47 29.56
CA THR A 51 13.57 -31.14 29.02
C THR A 51 12.96 -30.27 27.93
N ASP A 52 12.21 -30.82 26.99
CA ASP A 52 11.58 -30.07 25.90
C ASP A 52 10.78 -28.87 26.42
N ALA A 53 10.10 -29.03 27.57
CA ALA A 53 9.38 -27.95 28.22
C ALA A 53 10.29 -26.80 28.70
N LYS A 54 11.49 -27.11 29.22
CA LYS A 54 12.48 -26.11 29.64
C LYS A 54 13.11 -25.40 28.44
N GLN A 55 13.32 -26.14 27.34
CA GLN A 55 13.82 -25.53 26.10
C GLN A 55 12.80 -24.56 25.51
N SER A 56 11.54 -24.96 25.41
CA SER A 56 10.44 -24.12 24.91
C SER A 56 10.29 -22.86 25.76
N PHE A 57 10.34 -22.99 27.10
CA PHE A 57 10.31 -21.83 28.00
C PHE A 57 11.49 -20.90 27.80
N ALA A 58 12.73 -21.42 27.73
CA ALA A 58 13.92 -20.61 27.56
C ALA A 58 13.92 -19.88 26.19
N LEU A 59 13.42 -20.55 25.14
CA LEU A 59 13.23 -19.94 23.82
C LEU A 59 12.14 -18.87 23.87
N GLY A 60 10.99 -19.13 24.48
CA GLY A 60 9.90 -18.16 24.61
C GLY A 60 10.32 -16.89 25.38
N ILE A 61 11.04 -17.04 26.49
CA ILE A 61 11.59 -15.89 27.23
C ILE A 61 12.60 -15.12 26.39
N LYS A 62 13.48 -15.82 25.66
CA LYS A 62 14.45 -15.16 24.78
C LYS A 62 13.75 -14.38 23.66
N GLU A 63 12.78 -14.98 23.00
CA GLU A 63 12.01 -14.32 21.94
C GLU A 63 11.25 -13.11 22.46
N SER A 64 10.55 -13.25 23.59
CA SER A 64 9.83 -12.15 24.22
C SER A 64 10.77 -11.01 24.64
N SER A 65 11.93 -11.34 25.21
CA SER A 65 12.93 -10.35 25.59
C SER A 65 13.52 -9.62 24.38
N MET A 66 13.72 -10.32 23.25
CA MET A 66 14.16 -9.70 22.00
C MET A 66 13.08 -8.76 21.43
N LEU A 67 11.82 -9.19 21.43
CA LEU A 67 10.68 -8.39 20.96
C LEU A 67 10.49 -7.14 21.82
N LEU A 68 10.54 -7.29 23.16
CA LEU A 68 10.51 -6.16 24.10
C LEU A 68 11.69 -5.21 23.86
N GLY A 69 12.89 -5.75 23.75
CA GLY A 69 14.11 -4.95 23.52
C GLY A 69 14.04 -4.18 22.19
N THR A 70 13.48 -4.79 21.13
CA THR A 70 13.28 -4.12 19.84
C THR A 70 12.22 -3.03 19.95
N GLY A 71 11.06 -3.32 20.55
CA GLY A 71 10.00 -2.33 20.74
C GLY A 71 10.44 -1.14 21.60
N LEU A 72 11.20 -1.40 22.68
CA LEU A 72 11.75 -0.33 23.52
C LEU A 72 12.77 0.52 22.77
N LYS A 73 13.61 -0.09 21.92
CA LYS A 73 14.53 0.67 21.06
C LYS A 73 13.79 1.55 20.05
N GLU A 74 12.72 1.02 19.43
CA GLU A 74 11.87 1.80 18.52
C GLU A 74 11.26 3.02 19.24
N LEU A 75 10.78 2.86 20.48
CA LEU A 75 10.24 3.98 21.27
C LEU A 75 11.32 4.92 21.82
N ALA A 76 12.51 4.43 22.12
CA ALA A 76 13.62 5.25 22.60
C ALA A 76 14.36 6.01 21.49
N ASP A 77 14.05 5.71 20.23
CA ASP A 77 14.66 6.36 19.09
C ASP A 77 14.14 7.80 18.94
N THR A 78 15.01 8.76 19.22
CA THR A 78 14.77 10.20 19.10
C THR A 78 15.25 10.79 17.77
N SER A 79 15.71 9.92 16.85
CA SER A 79 16.11 10.34 15.51
C SER A 79 14.89 10.81 14.68
N PRO A 80 15.10 11.49 13.54
CA PRO A 80 14.00 11.83 12.63
C PRO A 80 13.21 10.60 12.13
N ASP A 81 13.83 9.42 12.16
CA ASP A 81 13.19 8.16 11.80
C ASP A 81 12.43 7.50 12.96
N GLY A 82 12.60 8.00 14.18
CA GLY A 82 11.94 7.49 15.38
C GLY A 82 10.42 7.62 15.32
N VAL A 83 9.72 6.72 16.03
CA VAL A 83 8.25 6.62 16.02
C VAL A 83 7.57 7.93 16.46
N PHE A 84 8.16 8.65 17.42
CA PHE A 84 7.62 9.92 17.92
C PHE A 84 7.87 11.10 16.98
N SER A 85 8.86 11.00 16.11
CA SER A 85 9.18 12.03 15.10
C SER A 85 8.30 11.91 13.85
N LYS A 86 7.69 10.73 13.63
CA LYS A 86 6.82 10.52 12.47
C LYS A 86 5.57 11.39 12.55
N LYS A 87 5.29 12.08 11.46
CA LYS A 87 4.12 12.97 11.31
C LYS A 87 3.07 12.34 10.40
N LYS A 88 1.82 12.66 10.68
CA LYS A 88 0.68 12.38 9.80
C LYS A 88 0.02 13.70 9.44
N ALA A 89 -0.31 13.88 8.17
CA ALA A 89 -1.03 15.05 7.72
C ALA A 89 -2.53 14.91 8.00
N TYR A 90 -3.16 15.99 8.40
CA TYR A 90 -4.59 16.07 8.69
C TYR A 90 -5.21 17.28 7.98
N ALA A 91 -6.38 17.07 7.41
CA ALA A 91 -7.26 18.14 6.99
C ALA A 91 -8.27 18.43 8.10
N SER A 92 -8.56 19.71 8.38
CA SER A 92 -9.58 20.10 9.38
C SER A 92 -10.96 19.56 9.04
N ASP A 93 -11.24 19.37 7.75
CA ASP A 93 -12.43 18.69 7.23
C ASP A 93 -12.01 17.61 6.23
N SER A 94 -12.16 16.35 6.65
CA SER A 94 -11.79 15.17 5.85
C SER A 94 -12.81 14.83 4.76
N GLU A 95 -14.01 15.39 4.79
CA GLU A 95 -15.02 15.24 3.75
C GLU A 95 -14.73 16.14 2.55
N LYS A 96 -14.07 17.29 2.79
CA LYS A 96 -13.71 18.26 1.74
C LYS A 96 -12.33 18.01 1.15
N ALA A 97 -11.36 17.68 1.99
CA ALA A 97 -10.01 17.36 1.52
C ALA A 97 -9.40 16.16 2.25
N GLY A 98 -8.67 15.34 1.51
CA GLY A 98 -7.81 14.29 2.05
C GLY A 98 -6.34 14.66 1.89
N VAL A 99 -5.50 14.28 2.85
CA VAL A 99 -4.06 14.49 2.78
C VAL A 99 -3.31 13.27 3.25
N GLN A 100 -2.20 12.97 2.58
CA GLN A 100 -1.36 11.83 2.92
C GLN A 100 0.10 12.17 2.66
N ILE A 101 0.96 11.90 3.63
CA ILE A 101 2.41 11.96 3.44
C ILE A 101 2.83 10.73 2.63
N VAL A 102 3.46 10.95 1.48
CA VAL A 102 3.95 9.91 0.58
C VAL A 102 5.46 9.76 0.63
N ASN A 103 6.16 10.74 1.18
CA ASN A 103 7.59 10.72 1.42
C ASN A 103 7.87 11.37 2.77
N ASP A 104 8.51 10.62 3.66
CA ASP A 104 8.84 11.03 5.04
C ASP A 104 10.02 12.05 5.10
N ASP A 105 10.48 12.56 3.96
CA ASP A 105 11.53 13.60 3.91
C ASP A 105 10.94 14.94 4.39
N GLU A 106 11.24 15.28 5.61
CA GLU A 106 10.68 16.50 6.26
C GLU A 106 11.04 17.80 5.53
N GLU A 107 12.19 17.83 4.85
CA GLU A 107 12.60 19.02 4.07
C GLU A 107 11.73 19.26 2.84
N LYS A 108 11.01 18.27 2.38
CA LYS A 108 10.12 18.34 1.21
C LYS A 108 8.66 18.56 1.57
N LEU A 109 8.31 18.39 2.84
CA LEU A 109 6.94 18.68 3.30
C LEU A 109 6.70 20.20 3.26
N PRO A 110 5.60 20.66 2.67
CA PRO A 110 5.22 22.07 2.75
C PRO A 110 4.90 22.45 4.20
N ASP A 111 4.97 23.73 4.53
CA ASP A 111 4.43 24.25 5.77
C ASP A 111 2.93 23.97 5.88
N GLU A 112 2.35 24.14 7.06
CA GLU A 112 0.90 24.12 7.24
C GLU A 112 0.25 25.20 6.38
N PHE A 113 -0.84 24.86 5.70
CA PHE A 113 -1.51 25.77 4.76
C PHE A 113 -3.02 25.62 4.81
N SER A 114 -3.72 26.59 4.23
CA SER A 114 -5.16 26.57 4.06
C SER A 114 -5.55 26.27 2.62
N LEU A 115 -6.62 25.50 2.45
CA LEU A 115 -7.24 25.21 1.15
C LEU A 115 -8.66 25.76 1.12
N LYS A 116 -9.00 26.49 0.06
CA LYS A 116 -10.37 26.83 -0.32
C LYS A 116 -10.64 26.25 -1.69
N ILE A 117 -11.58 25.31 -1.78
CA ILE A 117 -11.88 24.56 -2.99
C ILE A 117 -13.11 25.18 -3.67
N GLU A 118 -12.91 25.75 -4.87
CA GLU A 118 -14.00 26.36 -5.63
C GLU A 118 -14.65 25.40 -6.59
N HIS A 119 -13.84 24.62 -7.32
CA HIS A 119 -14.31 23.66 -8.31
C HIS A 119 -13.47 22.39 -8.27
N LEU A 120 -14.14 21.25 -8.44
CA LEU A 120 -13.47 19.98 -8.68
C LEU A 120 -13.22 19.78 -10.17
N ALA A 121 -12.15 19.09 -10.50
CA ALA A 121 -11.93 18.63 -11.86
C ALA A 121 -13.00 17.61 -12.25
N THR A 122 -13.55 17.76 -13.45
CA THR A 122 -14.54 16.83 -13.99
C THR A 122 -14.00 16.08 -15.21
N PRO A 123 -14.45 14.85 -15.46
CA PRO A 123 -14.12 14.11 -16.67
C PRO A 123 -14.87 14.68 -17.89
N GLN A 124 -14.43 14.31 -19.08
CA GLN A 124 -15.20 14.50 -20.30
C GLN A 124 -16.34 13.47 -20.36
N TYR A 125 -17.53 13.91 -20.73
CA TYR A 125 -18.72 13.08 -20.85
C TYR A 125 -19.37 13.25 -22.20
N ASN A 126 -19.43 12.17 -22.99
CA ASN A 126 -20.13 12.12 -24.25
C ASN A 126 -21.42 11.30 -24.12
N LEU A 127 -22.47 11.76 -24.75
CA LEU A 127 -23.75 11.05 -24.85
C LEU A 127 -24.12 10.84 -26.31
N GLY A 128 -24.33 9.59 -26.66
CA GLY A 128 -24.75 9.20 -27.99
C GLY A 128 -26.23 9.42 -28.30
N ASN A 129 -26.62 9.07 -29.52
CA ASN A 129 -27.97 9.17 -30.02
C ASN A 129 -28.96 8.29 -29.26
N LEU A 130 -30.19 8.81 -29.03
CA LEU A 130 -31.28 8.05 -28.43
C LEU A 130 -31.93 7.14 -29.51
N LEU A 131 -31.82 5.83 -29.34
CA LEU A 131 -32.30 4.83 -30.28
C LEU A 131 -33.18 3.80 -29.58
N TYR A 132 -34.14 3.23 -30.33
CA TYR A 132 -34.92 2.10 -29.82
C TYR A 132 -34.03 0.85 -29.73
N PRO A 133 -33.98 0.17 -28.59
CA PRO A 133 -33.06 -0.94 -28.36
C PRO A 133 -33.30 -2.12 -29.29
N SER A 134 -34.55 -2.44 -29.56
CA SER A 134 -34.98 -3.57 -30.42
C SER A 134 -35.04 -3.24 -31.91
N SER A 135 -34.76 -1.99 -32.33
CA SER A 135 -34.67 -1.67 -33.74
C SER A 135 -33.40 -2.23 -34.36
N GLY A 136 -33.48 -2.59 -35.63
CA GLY A 136 -32.34 -3.01 -36.43
C GLY A 136 -31.24 -1.95 -36.38
N SER A 137 -29.99 -2.41 -36.20
CA SER A 137 -28.82 -1.57 -36.13
C SER A 137 -28.19 -1.32 -37.50
N LEU A 138 -26.90 -1.08 -37.53
CA LEU A 138 -26.09 -0.98 -38.73
C LEU A 138 -26.16 -2.28 -39.55
N PRO A 139 -26.02 -2.23 -40.89
CA PRO A 139 -25.87 -3.43 -41.70
C PRO A 139 -24.79 -4.36 -41.19
N GLY A 140 -25.04 -5.68 -41.28
CA GLY A 140 -24.06 -6.67 -40.89
C GLY A 140 -22.73 -6.48 -41.64
N GLY A 141 -21.62 -6.55 -40.90
CA GLY A 141 -20.29 -6.36 -41.47
C GLY A 141 -19.25 -5.88 -40.46
N THR A 142 -18.06 -5.65 -40.94
CA THR A 142 -16.95 -5.19 -40.14
C THR A 142 -16.83 -3.67 -40.18
N TYR A 143 -16.80 -3.06 -39.03
CA TYR A 143 -16.68 -1.61 -38.86
C TYR A 143 -15.37 -1.29 -38.16
N LYS A 144 -14.69 -0.27 -38.62
CA LYS A 144 -13.44 0.22 -38.07
C LYS A 144 -13.61 1.63 -37.53
N PHE A 145 -13.09 1.88 -36.35
CA PHE A 145 -13.11 3.21 -35.75
C PHE A 145 -11.84 3.42 -34.92
N ARG A 146 -11.51 4.67 -34.75
CA ARG A 146 -10.36 5.10 -33.88
C ARG A 146 -10.89 5.82 -32.68
N ILE A 147 -10.28 5.54 -31.55
CA ILE A 147 -10.43 6.30 -30.31
C ILE A 147 -9.08 6.92 -30.01
N SER A 148 -9.04 8.24 -29.90
CA SER A 148 -7.87 8.97 -29.39
C SER A 148 -8.17 9.35 -27.95
N VAL A 149 -7.26 9.03 -27.03
CA VAL A 149 -7.34 9.38 -25.60
C VAL A 149 -6.05 10.08 -25.24
N LEU A 150 -6.10 11.35 -24.91
CA LEU A 150 -4.93 12.20 -24.73
C LEU A 150 -3.98 12.09 -25.95
N ASP A 151 -2.76 11.68 -25.74
CA ASP A 151 -1.74 11.53 -26.79
C ASP A 151 -1.76 10.17 -27.49
N ASP A 152 -2.56 9.21 -26.97
CA ASP A 152 -2.59 7.85 -27.49
C ASP A 152 -3.73 7.63 -28.48
N MET A 153 -3.48 6.78 -29.51
CA MET A 153 -4.46 6.43 -30.54
C MET A 153 -4.67 4.92 -30.59
N TYR A 154 -5.93 4.51 -30.56
CA TYR A 154 -6.34 3.09 -30.57
C TYR A 154 -7.25 2.83 -31.76
N ASP A 155 -6.86 1.89 -32.64
CA ASP A 155 -7.68 1.45 -33.75
C ASP A 155 -8.47 0.20 -33.37
N PHE A 156 -9.79 0.27 -33.52
CA PHE A 156 -10.71 -0.79 -33.17
C PHE A 156 -11.40 -1.34 -34.44
N GLN A 157 -11.72 -2.63 -34.37
CA GLN A 157 -12.50 -3.31 -35.37
C GLN A 157 -13.59 -4.13 -34.69
N TYR A 158 -14.85 -3.86 -35.03
CA TYR A 158 -16.02 -4.54 -34.49
C TYR A 158 -16.85 -5.16 -35.60
N ASN A 159 -17.33 -6.40 -35.39
CA ASN A 159 -18.15 -7.10 -36.35
C ASN A 159 -19.62 -7.07 -35.90
N VAL A 160 -20.45 -6.39 -36.68
CA VAL A 160 -21.90 -6.31 -36.47
C VAL A 160 -22.58 -7.51 -37.14
N GLY A 161 -23.40 -8.24 -36.37
CA GLY A 161 -24.18 -9.35 -36.90
C GLY A 161 -25.24 -8.88 -37.92
N LYS A 162 -25.63 -9.74 -38.85
CA LYS A 162 -26.54 -9.40 -39.95
C LYS A 162 -27.92 -8.91 -39.46
N ASP A 163 -28.40 -9.50 -38.36
CA ASP A 163 -29.72 -9.20 -37.79
C ASP A 163 -29.60 -8.60 -36.38
N ALA A 164 -28.46 -7.96 -36.08
CA ALA A 164 -28.20 -7.37 -34.76
C ALA A 164 -29.08 -6.14 -34.54
N ASP A 165 -29.69 -6.06 -33.35
CA ASP A 165 -30.41 -4.87 -32.91
C ASP A 165 -29.45 -3.85 -32.24
N ASN A 166 -29.98 -2.64 -31.97
CA ASN A 166 -29.20 -1.57 -31.36
C ASN A 166 -28.65 -1.95 -30.00
N ALA A 167 -29.43 -2.63 -29.17
CA ALA A 167 -28.99 -3.03 -27.82
C ALA A 167 -27.83 -4.02 -27.87
N GLN A 168 -27.88 -4.98 -28.80
CA GLN A 168 -26.80 -5.96 -28.98
C GLN A 168 -25.50 -5.29 -29.43
N VAL A 169 -25.56 -4.37 -30.39
CA VAL A 169 -24.36 -3.66 -30.88
C VAL A 169 -23.82 -2.72 -29.82
N MET A 170 -24.69 -1.93 -29.15
CA MET A 170 -24.27 -1.04 -28.07
C MET A 170 -23.57 -1.80 -26.94
N ASN A 171 -24.18 -2.91 -26.45
CA ASN A 171 -23.58 -3.73 -25.40
C ASN A 171 -22.24 -4.34 -25.83
N GLY A 172 -22.17 -4.80 -27.07
CA GLY A 172 -20.95 -5.36 -27.64
C GLY A 172 -19.84 -4.34 -27.74
N VAL A 173 -20.10 -3.16 -28.28
CA VAL A 173 -19.13 -2.06 -28.41
C VAL A 173 -18.71 -1.55 -27.04
N ALA A 174 -19.64 -1.33 -26.10
CA ALA A 174 -19.33 -0.91 -24.74
C ALA A 174 -18.41 -1.91 -24.04
N SER A 175 -18.77 -3.21 -24.10
CA SER A 175 -17.93 -4.26 -23.50
C SER A 175 -16.54 -4.33 -24.14
N PHE A 176 -16.45 -4.09 -25.45
CA PHE A 176 -15.20 -4.15 -26.19
C PHE A 176 -14.27 -2.99 -25.81
N ILE A 177 -14.78 -1.76 -25.72
CA ILE A 177 -14.02 -0.59 -25.31
C ILE A 177 -13.59 -0.72 -23.85
N ASN A 178 -14.51 -1.11 -22.94
CA ASN A 178 -14.19 -1.28 -21.51
C ASN A 178 -13.11 -2.34 -21.27
N LYS A 179 -13.13 -3.45 -22.02
CA LYS A 179 -12.09 -4.49 -21.93
C LYS A 179 -10.72 -4.03 -22.43
N ALA A 180 -10.67 -3.05 -23.33
CA ALA A 180 -9.41 -2.50 -23.80
C ALA A 180 -8.68 -1.66 -22.74
N ASN A 181 -9.38 -1.22 -21.68
CA ASN A 181 -8.82 -0.48 -20.53
C ASN A 181 -7.97 0.73 -20.96
N ILE A 182 -8.51 1.53 -21.86
CA ILE A 182 -7.85 2.69 -22.46
C ILE A 182 -8.15 4.01 -21.73
N GLY A 183 -8.60 3.95 -20.49
CA GLY A 183 -8.99 5.14 -19.71
C GLY A 183 -10.37 5.70 -20.04
N LEU A 184 -11.25 4.88 -20.61
CA LEU A 184 -12.64 5.21 -20.88
C LEU A 184 -13.59 4.21 -20.24
N ASN A 185 -14.71 4.73 -19.73
CA ASN A 185 -15.81 3.94 -19.20
C ASN A 185 -17.05 4.14 -20.07
N VAL A 186 -17.53 3.07 -20.71
CA VAL A 186 -18.66 3.09 -21.62
C VAL A 186 -19.83 2.38 -20.98
N GLY A 187 -20.94 3.09 -20.84
CA GLY A 187 -22.21 2.57 -20.32
C GLY A 187 -23.35 2.72 -21.32
N ILE A 188 -24.49 2.12 -20.97
CA ILE A 188 -25.74 2.32 -21.68
C ILE A 188 -26.75 2.93 -20.71
N VAL A 189 -27.31 4.06 -21.11
CA VAL A 189 -28.30 4.81 -20.32
C VAL A 189 -29.66 4.68 -21.01
N SER A 190 -30.64 4.21 -20.25
CA SER A 190 -32.04 4.16 -20.74
C SER A 190 -32.76 5.45 -20.37
N ASN A 191 -33.56 5.95 -21.33
CA ASN A 191 -34.52 7.01 -21.08
C ASN A 191 -35.85 6.35 -20.69
N MET A 192 -36.22 6.46 -19.43
CA MET A 192 -37.43 5.83 -18.88
C MET A 192 -38.73 6.35 -19.54
N SER A 193 -38.68 7.53 -20.16
CA SER A 193 -39.88 8.15 -20.75
C SER A 193 -40.23 7.61 -22.14
N ASP A 194 -39.26 7.13 -22.91
CA ASP A 194 -39.43 6.86 -24.35
C ASP A 194 -39.00 5.45 -24.79
N ASP A 195 -38.68 4.54 -23.85
CA ASP A 195 -38.10 3.21 -24.12
C ASP A 195 -36.86 3.23 -25.04
N LYS A 196 -36.17 4.34 -25.09
CA LYS A 196 -34.94 4.52 -25.86
C LYS A 196 -33.73 4.38 -25.00
N VAL A 197 -32.64 3.95 -25.60
CA VAL A 197 -31.33 3.81 -25.00
C VAL A 197 -30.29 4.60 -25.76
N ARG A 198 -29.22 5.00 -25.08
CA ARG A 198 -28.05 5.64 -25.68
C ARG A 198 -26.80 5.18 -24.99
N MET A 199 -25.70 5.25 -25.68
CA MET A 199 -24.39 5.02 -25.08
C MET A 199 -23.90 6.27 -24.36
N SER A 200 -23.22 6.08 -23.24
CA SER A 200 -22.51 7.13 -22.52
C SER A 200 -21.03 6.76 -22.46
N ILE A 201 -20.17 7.72 -22.67
CA ILE A 201 -18.70 7.55 -22.58
C ILE A 201 -18.16 8.58 -21.63
N VAL A 202 -17.43 8.13 -20.60
CA VAL A 202 -16.80 8.97 -19.59
C VAL A 202 -15.31 8.68 -19.58
N SER A 203 -14.48 9.72 -19.52
CA SER A 203 -13.05 9.54 -19.34
C SER A 203 -12.70 9.27 -17.88
N ASP A 204 -11.72 8.40 -17.63
CA ASP A 204 -11.14 8.25 -16.28
C ASP A 204 -10.30 9.48 -15.91
N ALA A 205 -9.63 10.08 -16.88
CA ALA A 205 -8.92 11.34 -16.72
C ALA A 205 -9.90 12.50 -16.57
N THR A 206 -9.51 13.48 -15.77
CA THR A 206 -10.22 14.75 -15.57
C THR A 206 -9.39 15.91 -16.07
N GLY A 207 -9.99 17.09 -16.13
CA GLY A 207 -9.32 18.31 -16.55
C GLY A 207 -8.99 18.37 -18.03
N LYS A 208 -8.53 19.52 -18.48
CA LYS A 208 -8.06 19.73 -19.85
C LYS A 208 -6.81 20.58 -19.88
N SER A 209 -5.90 20.23 -20.80
CA SER A 209 -4.75 21.04 -21.13
C SER A 209 -5.05 21.83 -22.40
N GLY A 210 -5.24 23.13 -22.28
CA GLY A 210 -5.68 23.95 -23.43
C GLY A 210 -7.13 23.72 -23.81
N ASP A 211 -7.41 23.71 -25.13
CA ASP A 211 -8.77 23.51 -25.70
C ASP A 211 -9.01 22.08 -26.20
N GLU A 212 -8.06 21.17 -25.99
CA GLU A 212 -8.16 19.81 -26.47
C GLU A 212 -9.10 18.95 -25.63
N ARG A 213 -9.84 18.06 -26.31
CA ARG A 213 -10.69 17.06 -25.67
C ARG A 213 -9.83 15.94 -25.10
N ILE A 214 -10.24 15.36 -23.96
CA ILE A 214 -9.57 14.18 -23.39
C ILE A 214 -9.65 13.00 -24.36
N PHE A 215 -10.80 12.81 -25.00
CA PHE A 215 -10.96 11.76 -26.01
C PHE A 215 -11.82 12.21 -27.18
N THR A 216 -11.56 11.59 -28.32
CA THR A 216 -12.37 11.72 -29.55
C THR A 216 -12.54 10.36 -30.20
N LEU A 217 -13.68 10.17 -30.89
CA LEU A 217 -13.96 8.97 -31.68
C LEU A 217 -14.13 9.35 -33.14
N THR A 218 -13.63 8.52 -34.04
CA THR A 218 -13.73 8.77 -35.48
C THR A 218 -13.88 7.46 -36.22
N ASP A 219 -14.88 7.38 -37.13
CA ASP A 219 -15.02 6.25 -38.02
C ASP A 219 -13.87 6.15 -39.02
N ARG A 220 -13.42 4.93 -39.30
CA ARG A 220 -12.32 4.61 -40.23
C ARG A 220 -12.74 3.66 -41.36
N ASN A 221 -14.01 3.66 -41.69
CA ASN A 221 -14.52 2.84 -42.78
C ASN A 221 -14.10 3.42 -44.13
N SER A 222 -13.60 2.57 -45.05
CA SER A 222 -13.08 2.98 -46.35
C SER A 222 -14.18 3.14 -47.42
N ASP A 223 -15.42 2.77 -47.11
CA ASP A 223 -16.47 2.54 -48.11
C ASP A 223 -17.53 3.65 -48.15
N GLY A 224 -17.34 4.76 -47.44
CA GLY A 224 -18.34 5.83 -47.30
C GLY A 224 -19.63 5.41 -46.59
N LYS A 225 -19.64 4.23 -45.94
CA LYS A 225 -20.77 3.74 -45.14
C LYS A 225 -20.79 4.46 -43.80
N LEU A 226 -22.01 4.67 -43.29
CA LEU A 226 -22.23 5.16 -41.95
C LEU A 226 -21.54 4.24 -40.94
N GLY A 227 -20.66 4.78 -40.12
CA GLY A 227 -19.89 4.03 -39.15
C GLY A 227 -20.57 3.89 -37.81
N ILE A 228 -19.95 3.17 -36.91
CA ILE A 228 -20.43 2.95 -35.54
C ILE A 228 -20.44 4.28 -34.77
N VAL A 229 -19.39 5.09 -34.90
CA VAL A 229 -19.26 6.37 -34.17
C VAL A 229 -20.37 7.33 -34.58
N ASP A 230 -20.57 7.52 -35.89
CA ASP A 230 -21.56 8.44 -36.39
C ASP A 230 -23.00 7.94 -36.16
N TYR A 231 -23.26 6.64 -36.33
CA TYR A 231 -24.58 6.07 -36.12
C TYR A 231 -25.07 6.22 -34.69
N PHE A 232 -24.22 5.88 -33.74
CA PHE A 232 -24.53 5.98 -32.31
C PHE A 232 -24.23 7.37 -31.71
N GLY A 233 -23.68 8.31 -32.48
CA GLY A 233 -23.36 9.67 -32.03
C GLY A 233 -22.28 9.72 -30.93
N LEU A 234 -21.32 8.81 -30.96
CA LEU A 234 -20.39 8.60 -29.83
C LEU A 234 -19.39 9.75 -29.64
N ASN A 235 -19.21 10.60 -30.65
CA ASN A 235 -18.34 11.77 -30.56
C ASN A 235 -19.05 13.06 -30.16
N GLU A 236 -20.34 12.99 -29.84
CA GLU A 236 -21.09 14.13 -29.36
C GLU A 236 -20.73 14.47 -27.93
N LEU A 237 -20.17 15.67 -27.75
CA LEU A 237 -19.76 16.17 -26.44
C LEU A 237 -20.99 16.66 -25.65
N ASN A 238 -21.23 16.08 -24.48
CA ASN A 238 -22.30 16.53 -23.59
C ASN A 238 -21.75 17.47 -22.50
N GLU A 239 -20.64 17.07 -21.86
CA GLU A 239 -19.97 17.87 -20.85
C GLU A 239 -18.45 17.88 -21.11
N GLU A 240 -17.90 19.08 -21.15
CA GLU A 240 -16.44 19.23 -21.24
C GLU A 240 -15.78 18.89 -19.90
N SER A 241 -14.58 18.34 -19.99
CA SER A 241 -13.72 18.22 -18.81
C SER A 241 -13.32 19.59 -18.27
N THR A 242 -13.27 19.72 -16.96
CA THR A 242 -12.86 20.96 -16.28
C THR A 242 -11.74 20.70 -15.29
N ASN A 243 -10.85 21.67 -15.15
CA ASN A 243 -9.78 21.64 -14.16
C ASN A 243 -10.32 21.95 -12.77
N SER A 244 -9.69 21.38 -11.74
CA SER A 244 -9.96 21.82 -10.39
C SER A 244 -9.44 23.26 -10.19
N LYS A 245 -10.13 24.03 -9.38
CA LYS A 245 -9.75 25.39 -8.98
C LYS A 245 -9.84 25.53 -7.47
N PHE A 246 -8.77 25.99 -6.89
CA PHE A 246 -8.68 26.15 -5.44
C PHE A 246 -7.68 27.26 -5.09
N TYR A 247 -7.78 27.77 -3.87
CA TYR A 247 -6.75 28.66 -3.30
C TYR A 247 -5.94 27.88 -2.28
N MET A 248 -4.65 28.10 -2.29
CA MET A 248 -3.73 27.68 -1.27
C MET A 248 -3.14 28.91 -0.62
N ASP A 249 -3.44 29.13 0.65
CA ASP A 249 -3.11 30.37 1.39
C ASP A 249 -3.52 31.66 0.66
N GLY A 250 -4.70 31.64 0.06
CA GLY A 250 -5.23 32.74 -0.71
C GLY A 250 -4.66 32.91 -2.11
N VAL A 251 -3.71 32.06 -2.52
CA VAL A 251 -3.14 32.06 -3.87
C VAL A 251 -3.91 31.11 -4.77
N PRO A 252 -4.47 31.58 -5.91
CA PRO A 252 -5.24 30.73 -6.81
C PRO A 252 -4.34 29.69 -7.48
N LYS A 253 -4.82 28.47 -7.52
CA LYS A 253 -4.19 27.30 -8.14
C LYS A 253 -5.20 26.53 -8.98
N SER A 254 -4.70 25.80 -9.97
CA SER A 254 -5.51 24.91 -10.80
C SER A 254 -4.71 23.65 -11.12
N THR A 255 -5.38 22.51 -11.10
CA THR A 255 -4.79 21.22 -11.49
C THR A 255 -5.73 20.44 -12.40
N LEU A 256 -5.16 19.55 -13.22
CA LEU A 256 -5.94 18.70 -14.13
C LEU A 256 -6.77 17.63 -13.39
N ALA A 257 -6.36 17.29 -12.19
CA ALA A 257 -6.99 16.24 -11.40
C ALA A 257 -7.39 16.75 -10.02
N ASN A 258 -8.27 16.02 -9.34
CA ASN A 258 -8.63 16.27 -7.95
C ASN A 258 -7.59 15.73 -6.97
N GLU A 259 -6.59 15.01 -7.46
CA GLU A 259 -5.46 14.53 -6.69
C GLU A 259 -4.15 15.10 -7.25
N PHE A 260 -3.31 15.64 -6.39
CA PHE A 260 -1.99 16.17 -6.77
C PHE A 260 -1.01 16.03 -5.62
N THR A 261 0.28 16.18 -5.92
CA THR A 261 1.34 16.05 -4.93
C THR A 261 2.12 17.36 -4.82
N ILE A 262 2.32 17.83 -3.59
CA ILE A 262 3.12 19.01 -3.27
C ILE A 262 4.50 18.54 -2.82
N GLY A 263 5.57 19.11 -3.38
CA GLY A 263 6.95 18.82 -3.01
C GLY A 263 7.37 17.35 -3.20
N LYS A 264 6.56 16.54 -3.90
CA LYS A 264 6.71 15.06 -3.99
C LYS A 264 6.65 14.36 -2.63
N ALA A 265 6.12 15.03 -1.62
CA ALA A 265 6.05 14.54 -0.25
C ALA A 265 4.62 14.49 0.31
N LEU A 266 3.75 15.43 -0.06
CA LEU A 266 2.37 15.49 0.40
C LEU A 266 1.40 15.28 -0.76
N LYS A 267 0.63 14.19 -0.73
CA LYS A 267 -0.51 13.97 -1.62
C LYS A 267 -1.74 14.66 -1.05
N VAL A 268 -2.40 15.46 -1.87
CA VAL A 268 -3.65 16.17 -1.55
C VAL A 268 -4.74 15.66 -2.48
N SER A 269 -5.91 15.33 -1.92
CA SER A 269 -7.10 14.89 -2.65
C SER A 269 -8.24 15.87 -2.35
N LEU A 270 -8.72 16.58 -3.34
CA LEU A 270 -9.89 17.42 -3.27
C LEU A 270 -11.14 16.55 -3.43
N LYS A 271 -12.04 16.59 -2.46
CA LYS A 271 -13.23 15.71 -2.44
C LYS A 271 -14.53 16.46 -2.67
N ASN A 272 -14.67 17.60 -2.04
CA ASN A 272 -15.85 18.46 -2.15
C ASN A 272 -15.45 19.95 -2.17
N VAL A 273 -16.29 20.78 -2.73
CA VAL A 273 -16.13 22.24 -2.69
C VAL A 273 -16.33 22.77 -1.27
N THR A 274 -15.65 23.86 -0.93
CA THR A 274 -15.82 24.55 0.34
C THR A 274 -16.88 25.63 0.21
N ASP A 275 -17.53 25.97 1.33
CA ASP A 275 -18.42 27.11 1.38
C ASP A 275 -17.64 28.44 1.23
N ALA A 276 -18.36 29.55 0.93
CA ALA A 276 -17.71 30.83 0.57
C ALA A 276 -16.73 31.34 1.64
N ASP A 277 -17.04 31.14 2.91
CA ASP A 277 -16.25 31.64 4.06
C ASP A 277 -15.44 30.52 4.74
N GLU A 278 -15.40 29.32 4.15
CA GLU A 278 -14.77 28.17 4.74
C GLU A 278 -13.40 27.89 4.12
N ASN A 279 -12.44 27.58 4.98
CA ASN A 279 -11.11 27.10 4.59
C ASN A 279 -10.79 25.80 5.31
N VAL A 280 -10.33 24.81 4.57
CA VAL A 280 -9.80 23.55 5.11
C VAL A 280 -8.35 23.78 5.46
N ARG A 281 -8.00 23.66 6.76
CA ARG A 281 -6.62 23.80 7.21
C ARG A 281 -5.91 22.45 7.16
N ILE A 282 -4.75 22.42 6.54
CA ILE A 282 -3.87 21.24 6.48
C ILE A 282 -2.79 21.42 7.53
N GLN A 283 -2.68 20.43 8.42
CA GLN A 283 -1.79 20.44 9.58
C GLN A 283 -1.06 19.11 9.73
N TYR A 284 0.05 19.13 10.44
CA TYR A 284 0.84 17.95 10.76
C TYR A 284 0.77 17.65 12.25
N ARG A 285 0.56 16.39 12.60
CA ARG A 285 0.53 15.91 13.98
C ARG A 285 1.36 14.64 14.10
N PRO A 286 1.86 14.30 15.30
CA PRO A 286 2.50 13.01 15.53
C PRO A 286 1.57 11.87 15.06
N ASP A 287 2.15 10.85 14.44
CA ASP A 287 1.39 9.68 13.98
C ASP A 287 1.02 8.78 15.16
N SER A 288 -0.09 9.10 15.81
CA SER A 288 -0.58 8.35 16.96
C SER A 288 -0.90 6.88 16.64
N GLU A 289 -1.22 6.54 15.40
CA GLU A 289 -1.47 5.14 15.01
C GLU A 289 -0.17 4.34 15.00
N LYS A 290 0.92 4.92 14.48
CA LYS A 290 2.24 4.28 14.55
C LYS A 290 2.73 4.15 15.99
N ILE A 291 2.56 5.20 16.80
CA ILE A 291 2.90 5.18 18.22
C ILE A 291 2.11 4.08 18.94
N LEU A 292 0.78 4.02 18.74
CA LEU A 292 -0.08 3.00 19.35
C LEU A 292 0.30 1.58 18.88
N THR A 293 0.63 1.42 17.62
CA THR A 293 1.09 0.14 17.08
C THR A 293 2.37 -0.33 17.77
N SER A 294 3.35 0.57 17.96
CA SER A 294 4.60 0.24 18.65
C SER A 294 4.37 -0.07 20.12
N LEU A 295 3.47 0.66 20.81
CA LEU A 295 3.07 0.37 22.18
C LEU A 295 2.36 -0.99 22.29
N ASN A 296 1.47 -1.32 21.36
CA ASN A 296 0.80 -2.62 21.36
C ASN A 296 1.78 -3.78 21.13
N LYS A 297 2.78 -3.62 20.27
CA LYS A 297 3.85 -4.63 20.11
C LYS A 297 4.55 -4.93 21.44
N ILE A 298 4.86 -3.90 22.23
CA ILE A 298 5.48 -4.04 23.52
C ILE A 298 4.54 -4.74 24.51
N LYS A 299 3.28 -4.29 24.57
CA LYS A 299 2.25 -4.92 25.42
C LYS A 299 2.08 -6.40 25.07
N ASP A 300 2.00 -6.75 23.79
CA ASP A 300 1.80 -8.13 23.37
C ASP A 300 3.03 -9.01 23.65
N ALA A 301 4.24 -8.48 23.43
CA ALA A 301 5.48 -9.17 23.81
C ALA A 301 5.58 -9.39 25.32
N TYR A 302 5.15 -8.40 26.10
CA TYR A 302 5.07 -8.49 27.55
C TYR A 302 4.06 -9.54 28.00
N ASN A 303 2.83 -9.50 27.49
CA ASN A 303 1.79 -10.48 27.81
C ASN A 303 2.25 -11.91 27.46
N TYR A 304 2.86 -12.10 26.30
CA TYR A 304 3.42 -13.38 25.88
C TYR A 304 4.47 -13.90 26.87
N MET A 305 5.34 -13.02 27.37
CA MET A 305 6.34 -13.38 28.37
C MET A 305 5.68 -13.83 29.71
N ILE A 306 4.64 -13.13 30.15
CA ILE A 306 3.88 -13.47 31.37
C ILE A 306 3.13 -14.78 31.21
N GLU A 307 2.43 -14.97 30.11
CA GLU A 307 1.69 -16.20 29.82
C GLU A 307 2.63 -17.41 29.77
N GLY A 308 3.73 -17.32 29.04
CA GLY A 308 4.74 -18.37 28.99
C GLY A 308 5.35 -18.68 30.36
N SER A 309 5.59 -17.66 31.19
CA SER A 309 6.07 -17.83 32.57
C SER A 309 5.06 -18.54 33.45
N ASN A 310 3.79 -18.19 33.33
CA ASN A 310 2.69 -18.81 34.09
C ASN A 310 2.44 -20.27 33.68
N GLU A 311 2.50 -20.58 32.38
CA GLU A 311 2.40 -21.95 31.89
C GLU A 311 3.53 -22.83 32.41
N TYR A 312 4.75 -22.31 32.39
CA TYR A 312 5.91 -23.02 32.89
C TYR A 312 5.86 -23.21 34.42
N ALA A 313 5.34 -22.26 35.17
CA ALA A 313 5.14 -22.37 36.60
C ALA A 313 4.20 -23.53 36.99
N LYS A 314 3.22 -23.86 36.14
CA LYS A 314 2.32 -25.01 36.33
C LYS A 314 3.02 -26.37 36.14
N VAL A 315 4.14 -26.40 35.42
CA VAL A 315 4.89 -27.62 35.05
C VAL A 315 6.08 -27.88 35.98
N SER A 316 6.53 -26.90 36.77
CA SER A 316 7.74 -27.00 37.57
C SER A 316 7.64 -26.25 38.91
N ASP A 317 7.57 -26.97 40.03
CA ASP A 317 7.52 -26.41 41.39
C ASP A 317 8.70 -25.48 41.75
N LYS A 318 9.83 -25.60 41.06
CA LYS A 318 11.03 -24.77 41.31
C LYS A 318 11.04 -23.45 40.51
N THR A 319 10.18 -23.29 39.52
CA THR A 319 10.10 -22.08 38.67
C THR A 319 8.93 -21.20 39.02
N SER A 320 8.04 -21.65 39.87
CA SER A 320 6.96 -20.83 40.43
C SER A 320 7.53 -19.54 41.08
N LYS A 321 8.75 -19.61 41.65
CA LYS A 321 9.41 -18.47 42.24
C LYS A 321 9.85 -17.43 41.18
N LEU A 322 10.37 -17.86 40.04
CA LEU A 322 10.75 -16.96 38.95
C LEU A 322 9.53 -16.33 38.28
N ALA A 323 8.47 -17.10 38.08
CA ALA A 323 7.21 -16.59 37.54
C ALA A 323 6.51 -15.61 38.49
N SER A 324 6.60 -15.86 39.83
CA SER A 324 6.08 -14.91 40.82
C SER A 324 6.96 -13.66 40.90
N GLU A 325 8.28 -13.80 40.85
CA GLU A 325 9.20 -12.65 40.86
C GLU A 325 9.05 -11.79 39.59
N LEU A 326 8.86 -12.40 38.42
CA LEU A 326 8.51 -11.67 37.18
C LEU A 326 7.13 -11.02 37.30
N GLY A 327 6.15 -11.68 37.87
CA GLY A 327 4.83 -11.13 38.15
C GLY A 327 4.87 -9.94 39.11
N TYR A 328 5.71 -9.98 40.14
CA TYR A 328 5.91 -8.86 41.10
C TYR A 328 6.68 -7.68 40.50
N LEU A 329 7.61 -7.93 39.57
CA LEU A 329 8.34 -6.84 38.90
C LEU A 329 7.48 -6.06 37.89
N VAL A 330 6.29 -6.58 37.60
CA VAL A 330 5.50 -6.14 36.46
C VAL A 330 4.01 -5.99 36.82
N GLU A 331 3.67 -5.88 38.10
CA GLU A 331 2.34 -5.43 38.53
C GLU A 331 2.12 -3.95 38.20
N PRO A 332 0.91 -3.57 37.97
CA PRO A 332 0.48 -2.98 36.70
C PRO A 332 0.75 -1.47 36.62
N PHE A 333 1.09 -1.05 35.44
CA PHE A 333 0.82 0.34 35.05
C PHE A 333 -0.58 0.44 34.49
#